data_a73e5431b5eeb6e8570edeb28fd92b62
#
_entry.id   a73e5431b5eeb6e8570edeb28fd92b62
#
_cell.length_a   1.000
_cell.length_b   1.000
_cell.length_c   1.000
_cell.angle_alpha   90.00
_cell.angle_beta   90.00
_cell.angle_gamma   90.00
#
_symmetry.space_group_name_H-M   'P 1'
#
loop_
_entity.id
_entity.type
_entity.pdbx_description
1 polymer ?
#
loop_
_entity_poly.entity_id
_entity_poly.type
_entity_poly.pdbx_seq_one_letter_code
_entity_poly.pdbx_strand_id
1 'polypeptide(L)'
;MKTPNRENEVRRIWRRGAWLAGLLPVVAVGVPAAELDLSGAVQRALQHNHALQAVRQRRAEVAGAVTEARAQAFPELNAYAGWSHSRNPSFLNSRDFEDIISQFPGATLTPRSQSLTTAGIRLSQPLLTFGKISASIDLAKLAAQVTDAEIETARLDTALAAAEAYYGLLAAREQVRKLELEQQARVEALAVVQARYDIGDATQLELLQAQAALAEVRPVVETARGGAEVAEIRLWAVLGMQPGEDVKVRSVDTDPPPPPDTARLARAGWRERPELKALVLEREARRRQEAVIAAEGKPRVDLTGRWGRQVRLIENIDDPRFDDWLISVDVSWPIFDGGRRNGQRAQVRARQRQLELQLVDTDLRVALEVEQAVTAYRTALARLEAARQAQVAAHEARRVAGEMYQLGAAIFADVLDAQRREVQAEVDAVASFFNAWIAAARLARAVGRSPDEAWGPFGWLLE
;
A
#
# COMPACT_ATOMS: atom_id res chain seq x y z
N MET A 1 55.05 2.08 -45.93
CA MET A 1 53.68 2.59 -46.27
C MET A 1 52.82 2.52 -45.06
N LYS A 2 52.36 3.67 -44.56
CA LYS A 2 51.68 3.82 -43.25
C LYS A 2 50.22 3.40 -43.34
N THR A 3 49.76 2.52 -42.48
CA THR A 3 48.34 2.22 -42.25
C THR A 3 47.67 3.34 -41.47
N PRO A 4 46.48 3.84 -41.84
CA PRO A 4 45.79 4.87 -41.08
C PRO A 4 45.02 4.28 -39.89
N ASN A 5 45.18 4.98 -38.78
CA ASN A 5 44.69 4.71 -37.46
C ASN A 5 43.15 4.90 -37.38
N ARG A 6 42.39 3.82 -37.22
CA ARG A 6 40.92 3.79 -37.11
C ARG A 6 40.35 4.21 -35.75
N GLU A 7 41.18 4.56 -34.78
CA GLU A 7 40.71 4.92 -33.43
C GLU A 7 40.17 6.36 -33.30
N ASN A 8 40.39 7.22 -34.26
CA ASN A 8 39.99 8.63 -34.16
C ASN A 8 38.59 8.95 -34.71
N GLU A 9 37.91 8.05 -35.41
CA GLU A 9 36.56 8.30 -35.91
C GLU A 9 35.45 7.97 -34.88
N VAL A 10 35.67 7.01 -34.00
CA VAL A 10 34.68 6.64 -32.97
C VAL A 10 34.54 7.71 -31.87
N ARG A 11 35.59 8.51 -31.65
CA ARG A 11 35.54 9.60 -30.64
C ARG A 11 34.84 10.88 -31.12
N ARG A 12 34.54 11.03 -32.40
CA ARG A 12 33.87 12.24 -32.94
C ARG A 12 32.34 12.20 -32.87
N ILE A 13 31.74 11.03 -32.69
CA ILE A 13 30.28 10.87 -32.66
C ILE A 13 29.72 11.15 -31.24
N TRP A 14 30.53 11.03 -30.19
CA TRP A 14 30.09 11.22 -28.78
C TRP A 14 30.22 12.67 -28.26
N ARG A 15 30.66 13.61 -29.06
CA ARG A 15 30.89 15.01 -28.63
C ARG A 15 29.86 16.04 -29.07
N ARG A 16 28.74 15.64 -29.64
CA ARG A 16 27.66 16.56 -30.09
C ARG A 16 26.32 16.41 -29.40
N GLY A 17 26.26 15.82 -28.21
CA GLY A 17 25.07 15.70 -27.39
C GLY A 17 25.17 16.41 -26.04
N ALA A 18 25.85 17.56 -25.93
CA ALA A 18 25.78 18.40 -24.74
C ALA A 18 24.49 19.20 -24.79
N TRP A 19 23.43 18.62 -24.26
CA TRP A 19 22.21 19.34 -23.88
C TRP A 19 22.54 20.22 -22.68
N LEU A 20 22.44 21.51 -22.87
CA LEU A 20 22.41 22.53 -21.81
C LEU A 20 21.26 22.18 -20.86
N ALA A 21 21.57 21.47 -19.77
CA ALA A 21 20.72 21.42 -18.59
C ALA A 21 20.77 22.81 -17.95
N GLY A 22 19.86 23.68 -18.38
CA GLY A 22 19.59 24.94 -17.70
C GLY A 22 19.13 24.63 -16.28
N LEU A 23 19.99 24.84 -15.28
CA LEU A 23 19.65 24.98 -13.89
C LEU A 23 18.76 26.25 -13.76
N LEU A 24 17.44 26.06 -13.92
CA LEU A 24 16.49 27.04 -13.40
C LEU A 24 16.58 26.96 -11.87
N PRO A 25 16.87 28.08 -11.18
CA PRO A 25 16.71 28.09 -9.74
C PRO A 25 15.23 27.81 -9.44
N VAL A 26 14.94 26.71 -8.78
CA VAL A 26 13.66 26.50 -8.12
C VAL A 26 13.62 27.54 -7.03
N VAL A 27 13.03 28.70 -7.35
CA VAL A 27 12.57 29.65 -6.34
C VAL A 27 11.49 28.90 -5.58
N ALA A 28 11.83 28.39 -4.40
CA ALA A 28 10.85 27.94 -3.44
C ALA A 28 10.00 29.15 -3.06
N VAL A 29 8.96 29.40 -3.80
CA VAL A 29 7.87 30.27 -3.37
C VAL A 29 7.33 29.60 -2.12
N GLY A 30 7.68 30.16 -0.96
CA GLY A 30 7.09 29.74 0.32
C GLY A 30 5.58 29.98 0.21
N VAL A 31 4.86 28.94 -0.16
CA VAL A 31 3.41 28.90 -0.02
C VAL A 31 3.16 29.06 1.48
N PRO A 32 2.40 30.09 1.94
CA PRO A 32 2.07 30.22 3.34
C PRO A 32 1.50 28.87 3.78
N ALA A 33 2.01 28.33 4.88
CA ALA A 33 1.56 27.05 5.42
C ALA A 33 0.04 27.15 5.63
N ALA A 34 -0.73 26.66 4.66
CA ALA A 34 -2.18 26.63 4.77
C ALA A 34 -2.51 25.74 5.98
N GLU A 35 -3.35 26.24 6.87
CA GLU A 35 -3.81 25.42 7.99
C GLU A 35 -4.44 24.15 7.46
N LEU A 36 -3.88 23.03 7.86
CA LEU A 36 -4.27 21.72 7.40
C LEU A 36 -5.52 21.29 8.19
N ASP A 37 -6.65 21.15 7.50
CA ASP A 37 -7.84 20.51 8.04
C ASP A 37 -7.78 18.97 7.81
N LEU A 38 -8.79 18.24 8.30
CA LEU A 38 -8.85 16.79 8.13
C LEU A 38 -8.80 16.40 6.65
N SER A 39 -9.58 17.08 5.79
CA SER A 39 -9.63 16.75 4.36
C SER A 39 -8.27 16.98 3.70
N GLY A 40 -7.63 18.10 4.01
CA GLY A 40 -6.27 18.40 3.52
C GLY A 40 -5.23 17.37 4.01
N ALA A 41 -5.33 16.93 5.27
CA ALA A 41 -4.45 15.89 5.82
C ALA A 41 -4.64 14.55 5.09
N VAL A 42 -5.88 14.13 4.91
CA VAL A 42 -6.19 12.89 4.17
C VAL A 42 -5.72 12.99 2.71
N GLN A 43 -6.03 14.08 2.01
CA GLN A 43 -5.60 14.27 0.63
C GLN A 43 -4.08 14.26 0.49
N ARG A 44 -3.36 14.95 1.39
CA ARG A 44 -1.90 14.96 1.39
C ARG A 44 -1.32 13.56 1.66
N ALA A 45 -1.86 12.82 2.63
CA ALA A 45 -1.47 11.44 2.89
C ALA A 45 -1.69 10.56 1.66
N LEU A 46 -2.85 10.66 1.01
CA LEU A 46 -3.17 9.90 -0.20
C LEU A 46 -2.24 10.23 -1.39
N GLN A 47 -1.69 11.45 -1.45
CA GLN A 47 -0.77 11.86 -2.51
C GLN A 47 0.68 11.48 -2.21
N HIS A 48 1.14 11.59 -0.96
CA HIS A 48 2.56 11.55 -0.61
C HIS A 48 2.97 10.36 0.26
N ASN A 49 2.01 9.59 0.84
CA ASN A 49 2.36 8.44 1.66
C ASN A 49 3.10 7.38 0.84
N HIS A 50 4.35 7.07 1.22
CA HIS A 50 5.22 6.17 0.47
C HIS A 50 4.72 4.73 0.44
N ALA A 51 4.07 4.26 1.52
CA ALA A 51 3.50 2.91 1.56
C ALA A 51 2.35 2.76 0.54
N LEU A 52 1.46 3.77 0.46
CA LEU A 52 0.39 3.78 -0.54
C LEU A 52 0.95 3.90 -1.97
N GLN A 53 1.98 4.72 -2.18
CA GLN A 53 2.64 4.83 -3.48
C GLN A 53 3.26 3.50 -3.91
N ALA A 54 3.91 2.77 -2.99
CA ALA A 54 4.45 1.43 -3.27
C ALA A 54 3.36 0.44 -3.69
N VAL A 55 2.21 0.44 -3.00
CA VAL A 55 1.06 -0.39 -3.39
C VAL A 55 0.52 0.01 -4.78
N ARG A 56 0.47 1.31 -5.09
CA ARG A 56 0.07 1.80 -6.43
C ARG A 56 0.99 1.33 -7.55
N GLN A 57 2.30 1.12 -7.30
CA GLN A 57 3.22 0.58 -8.30
C GLN A 57 2.86 -0.86 -8.72
N ARG A 58 2.19 -1.63 -7.87
CA ARG A 58 1.67 -2.96 -8.23
C ARG A 58 0.69 -2.90 -9.42
N ARG A 59 0.01 -1.77 -9.63
CA ARG A 59 -0.84 -1.57 -10.81
C ARG A 59 -0.03 -1.58 -12.11
N ALA A 60 1.16 -0.96 -12.10
CA ALA A 60 2.07 -0.97 -13.26
C ALA A 60 2.63 -2.38 -13.50
N GLU A 61 2.98 -3.10 -12.44
CA GLU A 61 3.41 -4.50 -12.50
C GLU A 61 2.36 -5.39 -13.18
N VAL A 62 1.12 -5.31 -12.71
CA VAL A 62 0.02 -6.13 -13.26
C VAL A 62 -0.38 -5.70 -14.67
N ALA A 63 -0.27 -4.40 -14.99
CA ALA A 63 -0.44 -3.91 -16.37
C ALA A 63 0.61 -4.51 -17.31
N GLY A 64 1.85 -4.67 -16.83
CA GLY A 64 2.91 -5.43 -17.52
C GLY A 64 2.51 -6.89 -17.75
N ALA A 65 1.98 -7.57 -16.72
CA ALA A 65 1.50 -8.95 -16.84
C ALA A 65 0.34 -9.11 -17.84
N VAL A 66 -0.57 -8.12 -17.93
CA VAL A 66 -1.62 -8.10 -18.96
C VAL A 66 -1.01 -7.95 -20.36
N THR A 67 0.02 -7.11 -20.51
CA THR A 67 0.73 -6.94 -21.78
C THR A 67 1.45 -8.23 -22.17
N GLU A 68 2.14 -8.89 -21.24
CA GLU A 68 2.78 -10.19 -21.43
C GLU A 68 1.78 -11.27 -21.86
N ALA A 69 0.62 -11.34 -21.18
CA ALA A 69 -0.44 -12.28 -21.56
C ALA A 69 -0.97 -12.03 -22.97
N ARG A 70 -1.11 -10.76 -23.37
CA ARG A 70 -1.50 -10.38 -24.73
C ARG A 70 -0.44 -10.70 -25.77
N ALA A 71 0.84 -10.54 -25.41
CA ALA A 71 1.95 -10.84 -26.30
C ALA A 71 1.95 -12.30 -26.79
N GLN A 72 1.40 -13.24 -26.01
CA GLN A 72 1.25 -14.63 -26.42
C GLN A 72 0.35 -14.82 -27.66
N ALA A 73 -0.47 -13.83 -28.02
CA ALA A 73 -1.31 -13.85 -29.22
C ALA A 73 -0.60 -13.33 -30.48
N PHE A 74 0.58 -12.71 -30.32
CA PHE A 74 1.33 -12.11 -31.42
C PHE A 74 2.48 -13.00 -31.88
N PRO A 75 3.02 -12.76 -33.11
CA PRO A 75 4.20 -13.46 -33.58
C PRO A 75 5.42 -13.18 -32.72
N GLU A 76 6.18 -14.21 -32.39
CA GLU A 76 7.47 -14.11 -31.77
C GLU A 76 8.57 -14.25 -32.82
N LEU A 77 9.48 -13.29 -32.90
CA LEU A 77 10.59 -13.28 -33.84
C LEU A 77 11.91 -13.39 -33.07
N ASN A 78 12.64 -14.48 -33.33
CA ASN A 78 13.90 -14.78 -32.67
C ASN A 78 15.03 -14.83 -33.70
N ALA A 79 16.14 -14.14 -33.46
CA ALA A 79 17.39 -14.37 -34.16
C ALA A 79 18.14 -15.52 -33.50
N TYR A 80 18.72 -16.39 -34.29
CA TYR A 80 19.53 -17.50 -33.77
C TYR A 80 20.85 -17.59 -34.51
N ALA A 81 21.88 -17.98 -33.82
CA ALA A 81 23.18 -18.37 -34.37
C ALA A 81 23.68 -19.58 -33.56
N GLY A 82 24.23 -20.55 -34.25
CA GLY A 82 24.76 -21.76 -33.62
C GLY A 82 25.89 -22.36 -34.42
N TRP A 83 26.85 -22.96 -33.73
CA TRP A 83 27.88 -23.80 -34.29
C TRP A 83 27.80 -25.18 -33.60
N SER A 84 27.82 -26.22 -34.41
CA SER A 84 27.86 -27.57 -33.90
C SER A 84 28.93 -28.39 -34.61
N HIS A 85 29.58 -29.26 -33.87
CA HIS A 85 30.52 -30.23 -34.42
C HIS A 85 30.02 -31.61 -34.04
N SER A 86 29.67 -32.42 -35.01
CA SER A 86 29.04 -33.71 -34.77
C SER A 86 29.58 -34.80 -35.71
N ARG A 87 29.52 -36.03 -35.23
CA ARG A 87 29.75 -37.25 -36.04
C ARG A 87 28.47 -38.04 -35.96
N ASN A 88 27.74 -38.13 -37.06
CA ASN A 88 26.49 -38.87 -37.13
C ASN A 88 26.63 -40.08 -38.10
N PRO A 89 26.72 -41.30 -37.61
CA PRO A 89 26.82 -42.48 -38.45
C PRO A 89 25.45 -43.01 -38.94
N SER A 90 24.32 -42.35 -38.61
CA SER A 90 22.97 -42.89 -38.86
C SER A 90 22.66 -43.15 -40.34
N PHE A 91 23.30 -42.42 -41.26
CA PHE A 91 23.11 -42.65 -42.70
C PHE A 91 23.67 -44.02 -43.16
N LEU A 92 24.61 -44.63 -42.40
CA LEU A 92 25.15 -45.94 -42.69
C LEU A 92 24.16 -47.09 -42.42
N ASN A 93 23.11 -46.82 -41.66
CA ASN A 93 22.08 -47.80 -41.29
C ASN A 93 20.84 -47.77 -42.23
N SER A 94 20.88 -47.03 -43.34
CA SER A 94 19.80 -47.06 -44.31
C SER A 94 20.02 -48.20 -45.32
N ARG A 95 18.96 -48.93 -45.64
CA ARG A 95 19.01 -50.06 -46.66
C ARG A 95 19.45 -49.51 -48.02
N ASP A 96 18.98 -48.36 -48.41
CA ASP A 96 19.34 -47.68 -49.69
C ASP A 96 20.85 -47.43 -49.77
N PHE A 97 21.50 -47.24 -48.63
CA PHE A 97 22.94 -46.98 -48.53
C PHE A 97 23.74 -48.30 -48.56
N GLU A 98 23.25 -49.38 -47.97
CA GLU A 98 23.82 -50.74 -48.11
C GLU A 98 23.77 -51.25 -49.57
N ASP A 99 22.66 -50.97 -50.26
CA ASP A 99 22.49 -51.33 -51.68
C ASP A 99 23.46 -50.54 -52.59
N ILE A 100 23.69 -49.26 -52.31
CA ILE A 100 24.67 -48.43 -53.04
C ILE A 100 26.08 -48.87 -52.77
N ILE A 101 26.50 -49.20 -51.54
CA ILE A 101 27.83 -49.64 -51.21
C ILE A 101 28.11 -51.04 -51.81
N SER A 102 27.13 -51.93 -51.87
CA SER A 102 27.27 -53.24 -52.47
C SER A 102 27.68 -53.18 -53.93
N GLN A 103 27.37 -52.09 -54.64
CA GLN A 103 27.74 -51.91 -56.06
C GLN A 103 29.21 -51.43 -56.20
N PHE A 104 29.90 -51.09 -55.12
CA PHE A 104 31.31 -50.65 -55.15
C PHE A 104 32.20 -51.54 -54.25
N PRO A 105 32.62 -52.72 -54.71
CA PRO A 105 33.43 -53.61 -53.94
C PRO A 105 34.73 -52.95 -53.47
N GLY A 106 34.97 -52.93 -52.13
CA GLY A 106 36.13 -52.28 -51.50
C GLY A 106 35.96 -50.83 -51.02
N ALA A 107 34.80 -50.23 -51.18
CA ALA A 107 34.53 -48.95 -50.65
C ALA A 107 34.25 -49.04 -49.14
N THR A 108 35.09 -48.47 -48.28
CA THR A 108 34.84 -48.28 -46.85
C THR A 108 34.49 -46.85 -46.57
N LEU A 109 33.26 -46.60 -46.19
CA LEU A 109 32.81 -45.28 -45.79
C LEU A 109 32.91 -45.13 -44.27
N THR A 110 33.81 -44.27 -43.83
CA THR A 110 33.91 -43.91 -42.39
C THR A 110 33.17 -42.58 -42.16
N PRO A 111 32.25 -42.51 -41.17
CA PRO A 111 31.63 -41.27 -40.83
C PRO A 111 32.70 -40.25 -40.42
N ARG A 112 32.74 -39.10 -41.09
CA ARG A 112 33.61 -38.00 -40.69
C ARG A 112 32.82 -37.05 -39.79
N SER A 113 33.52 -36.51 -38.80
CA SER A 113 32.94 -35.37 -38.07
C SER A 113 32.78 -34.16 -38.98
N GLN A 114 31.74 -33.44 -38.83
CA GLN A 114 31.46 -32.22 -39.60
C GLN A 114 31.05 -31.09 -38.70
N SER A 115 31.50 -29.90 -39.01
CA SER A 115 31.03 -28.66 -38.39
C SER A 115 29.85 -28.15 -39.17
N LEU A 116 28.90 -27.58 -38.45
CA LEU A 116 27.74 -26.93 -39.03
C LEU A 116 27.54 -25.60 -38.34
N THR A 117 27.56 -24.52 -39.07
CA THR A 117 27.22 -23.15 -38.61
C THR A 117 25.86 -22.78 -39.16
N THR A 118 24.99 -22.34 -38.29
CA THR A 118 23.64 -21.86 -38.62
C THR A 118 23.44 -20.45 -38.11
N ALA A 119 22.84 -19.60 -38.91
CA ALA A 119 22.45 -18.26 -38.48
C ALA A 119 21.18 -17.84 -39.23
N GLY A 120 20.26 -17.18 -38.52
CA GLY A 120 19.01 -16.77 -39.16
C GLY A 120 17.99 -16.17 -38.18
N ILE A 121 16.77 -16.08 -38.67
CA ILE A 121 15.59 -15.63 -37.91
C ILE A 121 14.53 -16.74 -37.91
N ARG A 122 13.81 -16.82 -36.78
CA ARG A 122 12.68 -17.74 -36.60
C ARG A 122 11.47 -16.95 -36.16
N LEU A 123 10.35 -17.16 -36.87
CA LEU A 123 9.03 -16.69 -36.53
C LEU A 123 8.22 -17.84 -35.93
N SER A 124 7.53 -17.57 -34.82
CA SER A 124 6.57 -18.51 -34.23
C SER A 124 5.27 -17.76 -33.94
N GLN A 125 4.15 -18.24 -34.47
CA GLN A 125 2.84 -17.63 -34.29
C GLN A 125 1.80 -18.69 -33.94
N PRO A 126 1.20 -18.65 -32.74
CA PRO A 126 0.04 -19.48 -32.43
C PRO A 126 -1.16 -19.06 -33.33
N LEU A 127 -1.69 -19.98 -34.12
CA LEU A 127 -2.87 -19.76 -34.96
C LEU A 127 -4.16 -20.15 -34.23
N LEU A 128 -4.14 -21.30 -33.54
CA LEU A 128 -5.31 -21.81 -32.82
C LEU A 128 -4.89 -22.45 -31.49
N THR A 129 -5.41 -21.93 -30.40
CA THR A 129 -5.11 -22.40 -29.03
C THR A 129 -6.35 -22.82 -28.26
N PHE A 130 -7.50 -22.93 -28.93
CA PHE A 130 -8.81 -23.34 -28.37
C PHE A 130 -9.17 -22.63 -27.05
N GLY A 131 -8.90 -21.32 -27.00
CA GLY A 131 -9.25 -20.46 -25.87
C GLY A 131 -8.19 -20.36 -24.78
N LYS A 132 -7.02 -21.01 -24.89
CA LYS A 132 -5.94 -20.90 -23.87
C LYS A 132 -5.47 -19.46 -23.73
N ILE A 133 -5.11 -18.80 -24.83
CA ILE A 133 -4.58 -17.43 -24.82
C ILE A 133 -5.66 -16.45 -24.33
N SER A 134 -6.90 -16.55 -24.81
CA SER A 134 -7.98 -15.67 -24.35
C SER A 134 -8.26 -15.83 -22.85
N ALA A 135 -8.30 -17.06 -22.34
CA ALA A 135 -8.46 -17.32 -20.90
C ALA A 135 -7.27 -16.80 -20.07
N SER A 136 -6.04 -16.88 -20.59
CA SER A 136 -4.85 -16.31 -19.94
C SER A 136 -4.90 -14.78 -19.88
N ILE A 137 -5.36 -14.13 -20.95
CA ILE A 137 -5.57 -12.67 -20.98
C ILE A 137 -6.66 -12.26 -19.97
N ASP A 138 -7.78 -12.98 -19.93
CA ASP A 138 -8.86 -12.71 -18.97
C ASP A 138 -8.39 -12.90 -17.54
N LEU A 139 -7.59 -13.96 -17.27
CA LEU A 139 -6.97 -14.18 -15.96
C LEU A 139 -6.09 -12.99 -15.54
N ALA A 140 -5.24 -12.49 -16.44
CA ALA A 140 -4.37 -11.34 -16.17
C ALA A 140 -5.18 -10.06 -15.92
N LYS A 141 -6.27 -9.83 -16.68
CA LYS A 141 -7.18 -8.69 -16.46
C LYS A 141 -7.88 -8.76 -15.09
N LEU A 142 -8.33 -9.96 -14.68
CA LEU A 142 -8.93 -10.15 -13.37
C LEU A 142 -7.91 -9.90 -12.24
N ALA A 143 -6.65 -10.35 -12.41
CA ALA A 143 -5.58 -10.02 -11.46
C ALA A 143 -5.37 -8.49 -11.33
N ALA A 144 -5.48 -7.74 -12.45
CA ALA A 144 -5.44 -6.27 -12.39
C ALA A 144 -6.61 -5.68 -11.60
N GLN A 145 -7.82 -6.21 -11.75
CA GLN A 145 -8.99 -5.75 -10.99
C GLN A 145 -8.88 -6.10 -9.49
N VAL A 146 -8.28 -7.25 -9.14
CA VAL A 146 -7.96 -7.59 -7.74
C VAL A 146 -7.00 -6.57 -7.15
N THR A 147 -5.93 -6.23 -7.88
CA THR A 147 -4.96 -5.22 -7.46
C THR A 147 -5.61 -3.83 -7.31
N ASP A 148 -6.54 -3.43 -8.19
CA ASP A 148 -7.28 -2.18 -8.03
C ASP A 148 -8.12 -2.17 -6.72
N ALA A 149 -8.72 -3.29 -6.34
CA ALA A 149 -9.45 -3.42 -5.08
C ALA A 149 -8.50 -3.39 -3.84
N GLU A 150 -7.31 -4.01 -3.94
CA GLU A 150 -6.28 -3.93 -2.90
C GLU A 150 -5.75 -2.51 -2.71
N ILE A 151 -5.56 -1.75 -3.82
CA ILE A 151 -5.17 -0.33 -3.77
C ILE A 151 -6.25 0.49 -3.07
N GLU A 152 -7.52 0.22 -3.32
CA GLU A 152 -8.63 0.92 -2.66
C GLU A 152 -8.67 0.61 -1.16
N THR A 153 -8.40 -0.63 -0.76
CA THR A 153 -8.23 -0.99 0.66
C THR A 153 -7.11 -0.16 1.30
N ALA A 154 -5.93 -0.13 0.66
CA ALA A 154 -4.79 0.64 1.16
C ALA A 154 -5.08 2.16 1.19
N ARG A 155 -5.89 2.69 0.26
CA ARG A 155 -6.35 4.08 0.26
C ARG A 155 -7.17 4.39 1.51
N LEU A 156 -8.15 3.54 1.83
CA LEU A 156 -9.00 3.71 3.01
C LEU A 156 -8.21 3.57 4.32
N ASP A 157 -7.26 2.64 4.38
CA ASP A 157 -6.39 2.47 5.56
C ASP A 157 -5.47 3.68 5.75
N THR A 158 -4.93 4.24 4.67
CA THR A 158 -4.12 5.47 4.72
C THR A 158 -4.94 6.68 5.15
N ALA A 159 -6.19 6.79 4.69
CA ALA A 159 -7.10 7.85 5.10
C ALA A 159 -7.45 7.76 6.59
N LEU A 160 -7.69 6.54 7.10
CA LEU A 160 -7.90 6.32 8.54
C LEU A 160 -6.66 6.68 9.34
N ALA A 161 -5.48 6.23 8.93
CA ALA A 161 -4.22 6.54 9.62
C ALA A 161 -3.96 8.06 9.66
N ALA A 162 -4.30 8.79 8.58
CA ALA A 162 -4.21 10.24 8.55
C ALA A 162 -5.18 10.91 9.54
N ALA A 163 -6.43 10.44 9.62
CA ALA A 163 -7.40 10.95 10.57
C ALA A 163 -6.99 10.67 12.03
N GLU A 164 -6.51 9.48 12.33
CA GLU A 164 -6.03 9.12 13.66
C GLU A 164 -4.82 9.96 14.08
N ALA A 165 -3.86 10.18 13.17
CA ALA A 165 -2.68 11.00 13.45
C ALA A 165 -3.07 12.49 13.61
N TYR A 166 -3.99 12.99 12.80
CA TYR A 166 -4.50 14.36 12.86
C TYR A 166 -5.19 14.66 14.21
N TYR A 167 -6.17 13.86 14.58
CA TYR A 167 -6.89 14.00 15.85
C TYR A 167 -5.99 13.71 17.04
N GLY A 168 -5.05 12.77 16.92
CA GLY A 168 -4.07 12.47 17.94
C GLY A 168 -3.14 13.66 18.23
N LEU A 169 -2.70 14.38 17.21
CA LEU A 169 -1.89 15.59 17.38
C LEU A 169 -2.71 16.72 18.02
N LEU A 170 -3.95 16.94 17.58
CA LEU A 170 -4.83 17.95 18.18
C LEU A 170 -5.08 17.65 19.66
N ALA A 171 -5.35 16.39 20.03
CA ALA A 171 -5.51 15.97 21.41
C ALA A 171 -4.28 16.28 22.25
N ALA A 172 -3.09 15.91 21.74
CA ALA A 172 -1.84 16.12 22.45
C ALA A 172 -1.49 17.60 22.63
N ARG A 173 -1.69 18.42 21.59
CA ARG A 173 -1.47 19.88 21.67
C ARG A 173 -2.41 20.54 22.66
N GLU A 174 -3.70 20.15 22.65
CA GLU A 174 -4.67 20.70 23.58
C GLU A 174 -4.40 20.29 25.02
N GLN A 175 -3.95 19.04 25.24
CA GLN A 175 -3.50 18.58 26.56
C GLN A 175 -2.31 19.39 27.06
N VAL A 176 -1.30 19.66 26.23
CA VAL A 176 -0.16 20.52 26.59
C VAL A 176 -0.66 21.91 26.99
N ARG A 177 -1.55 22.51 26.18
CA ARG A 177 -2.10 23.81 26.47
C ARG A 177 -2.81 23.88 27.84
N LYS A 178 -3.61 22.86 28.17
CA LYS A 178 -4.30 22.78 29.47
C LYS A 178 -3.32 22.65 30.64
N LEU A 179 -2.30 21.81 30.51
CA LEU A 179 -1.30 21.60 31.54
C LEU A 179 -0.37 22.82 31.72
N GLU A 180 -0.07 23.57 30.67
CA GLU A 180 0.69 24.82 30.76
C GLU A 180 -0.09 25.91 31.49
N LEU A 181 -1.39 26.02 31.22
CA LEU A 181 -2.26 26.93 31.98
C LEU A 181 -2.31 26.57 33.46
N GLU A 182 -2.39 25.27 33.79
CA GLU A 182 -2.31 24.81 35.18
C GLU A 182 -0.95 25.13 35.80
N GLN A 183 0.16 24.90 35.12
CA GLN A 183 1.49 25.23 35.61
C GLN A 183 1.58 26.73 35.93
N GLN A 184 1.05 27.59 35.05
CA GLN A 184 1.02 29.03 35.31
C GLN A 184 0.18 29.37 36.56
N ALA A 185 -1.02 28.78 36.67
CA ALA A 185 -1.87 28.97 37.85
C ALA A 185 -1.16 28.55 39.16
N ARG A 186 -0.34 27.45 39.13
CA ARG A 186 0.47 27.02 40.28
C ARG A 186 1.58 28.00 40.61
N VAL A 187 2.21 28.61 39.60
CA VAL A 187 3.22 29.68 39.82
C VAL A 187 2.59 30.92 40.53
N GLU A 188 1.41 31.34 40.04
CA GLU A 188 0.66 32.47 40.60
C GLU A 188 0.19 32.13 42.04
N ALA A 189 -0.34 30.93 42.27
CA ALA A 189 -0.76 30.49 43.63
C ALA A 189 0.43 30.47 44.62
N LEU A 190 1.59 29.98 44.20
CA LEU A 190 2.80 30.00 45.03
C LEU A 190 3.22 31.42 45.39
N ALA A 191 3.18 32.34 44.43
CA ALA A 191 3.52 33.76 44.69
C ALA A 191 2.56 34.42 45.72
N VAL A 192 1.26 34.10 45.64
CA VAL A 192 0.27 34.58 46.62
C VAL A 192 0.53 33.98 48.00
N VAL A 193 0.75 32.66 48.11
CA VAL A 193 1.04 31.99 49.40
C VAL A 193 2.35 32.48 49.98
N GLN A 194 3.39 32.71 49.20
CA GLN A 194 4.66 33.28 49.65
C GLN A 194 4.47 34.68 50.24
N ALA A 195 3.74 35.57 49.55
CA ALA A 195 3.45 36.92 50.04
C ALA A 195 2.67 36.91 51.36
N ARG A 196 1.69 36.02 51.53
CA ARG A 196 0.95 35.82 52.79
C ARG A 196 1.82 35.26 53.90
N TYR A 197 2.74 34.37 53.60
CA TYR A 197 3.70 33.79 54.56
C TYR A 197 4.67 34.88 55.08
N ASP A 198 5.15 35.77 54.19
CA ASP A 198 6.09 36.83 54.51
C ASP A 198 5.48 37.88 55.50
N ILE A 199 4.16 38.04 55.47
CA ILE A 199 3.42 38.94 56.42
C ILE A 199 2.82 38.15 57.60
N GLY A 200 3.06 36.84 57.70
CA GLY A 200 2.59 35.99 58.80
C GLY A 200 1.14 35.50 58.70
N ASP A 201 0.48 35.68 57.52
CA ASP A 201 -0.91 35.31 57.25
C ASP A 201 -1.05 33.92 56.59
N ALA A 202 0.05 33.21 56.33
CA ALA A 202 0.07 31.81 55.88
C ALA A 202 1.07 31.00 56.71
N THR A 203 0.83 29.71 56.83
CA THR A 203 1.71 28.75 57.54
C THR A 203 2.88 28.28 56.68
N GLN A 204 3.98 27.87 57.29
CA GLN A 204 5.07 27.21 56.57
C GLN A 204 4.63 25.94 55.84
N LEU A 205 3.62 25.24 56.38
CA LEU A 205 3.03 24.06 55.72
C LEU A 205 2.36 24.42 54.38
N GLU A 206 1.58 25.48 54.36
CA GLU A 206 0.90 25.96 53.10
C GLU A 206 1.93 26.37 52.04
N LEU A 207 3.01 27.06 52.46
CA LEU A 207 4.10 27.39 51.52
C LEU A 207 4.77 26.15 50.95
N LEU A 208 5.11 25.17 51.79
CA LEU A 208 5.72 23.91 51.33
C LEU A 208 4.75 23.10 50.42
N GLN A 209 3.46 23.11 50.74
CA GLN A 209 2.44 22.48 49.90
C GLN A 209 2.33 23.15 48.51
N ALA A 210 2.37 24.48 48.47
CA ALA A 210 2.33 25.22 47.18
C ALA A 210 3.60 24.96 46.35
N GLN A 211 4.79 24.90 47.01
CA GLN A 211 6.03 24.53 46.32
C GLN A 211 6.00 23.10 45.79
N ALA A 212 5.51 22.14 46.57
CA ALA A 212 5.36 20.76 46.15
C ALA A 212 4.38 20.64 44.97
N ALA A 213 3.24 21.31 45.04
CA ALA A 213 2.26 21.30 43.97
C ALA A 213 2.79 21.85 42.61
N LEU A 214 3.63 22.89 42.63
CA LEU A 214 4.32 23.38 41.44
C LEU A 214 5.38 22.39 40.95
N ALA A 215 6.12 21.76 41.89
CA ALA A 215 7.13 20.75 41.51
C ALA A 215 6.51 19.52 40.86
N GLU A 216 5.32 19.09 41.29
CA GLU A 216 4.59 17.95 40.75
C GLU A 216 4.09 18.18 39.32
N VAL A 217 3.64 19.38 38.94
CA VAL A 217 3.08 19.65 37.61
C VAL A 217 4.15 19.77 36.54
N ARG A 218 5.35 20.20 36.85
CA ARG A 218 6.46 20.39 35.89
C ARG A 218 6.78 19.14 35.05
N PRO A 219 7.04 17.98 35.64
CA PRO A 219 7.32 16.76 34.86
C PRO A 219 6.12 16.29 34.05
N VAL A 220 4.88 16.59 34.49
CA VAL A 220 3.67 16.27 33.76
C VAL A 220 3.58 17.09 32.46
N VAL A 221 3.89 18.40 32.53
CA VAL A 221 3.95 19.28 31.34
C VAL A 221 5.04 18.80 30.38
N GLU A 222 6.23 18.48 30.86
CA GLU A 222 7.31 17.99 29.99
C GLU A 222 6.96 16.65 29.34
N THR A 223 6.30 15.76 30.05
CA THR A 223 5.80 14.49 29.50
C THR A 223 4.75 14.74 28.40
N ALA A 224 3.84 15.68 28.63
CA ALA A 224 2.83 16.05 27.63
C ALA A 224 3.45 16.68 26.38
N ARG A 225 4.45 17.55 26.54
CA ARG A 225 5.22 18.13 25.42
C ARG A 225 5.90 17.05 24.59
N GLY A 226 6.60 16.11 25.22
CA GLY A 226 7.18 14.96 24.51
C GLY A 226 6.13 14.12 23.80
N GLY A 227 4.94 13.94 24.41
CA GLY A 227 3.80 13.28 23.77
C GLY A 227 3.30 14.00 22.51
N ALA A 228 3.22 15.32 22.56
CA ALA A 228 2.83 16.14 21.41
C ALA A 228 3.87 16.08 20.28
N GLU A 229 5.15 16.10 20.60
CA GLU A 229 6.23 15.93 19.62
C GLU A 229 6.14 14.55 18.92
N VAL A 230 5.94 13.48 19.68
CA VAL A 230 5.73 12.14 19.11
C VAL A 230 4.49 12.08 18.22
N ALA A 231 3.39 12.74 18.60
CA ALA A 231 2.17 12.80 17.78
C ALA A 231 2.42 13.57 16.48
N GLU A 232 3.21 14.62 16.51
CA GLU A 232 3.61 15.39 15.32
C GLU A 232 4.48 14.55 14.38
N ILE A 233 5.46 13.82 14.89
CA ILE A 233 6.30 12.89 14.13
C ILE A 233 5.43 11.81 13.45
N ARG A 234 4.41 11.29 14.13
CA ARG A 234 3.46 10.34 13.56
C ARG A 234 2.68 10.94 12.39
N LEU A 235 2.22 12.18 12.55
CA LEU A 235 1.51 12.87 11.47
C LEU A 235 2.44 13.09 10.27
N TRP A 236 3.67 13.55 10.44
CA TRP A 236 4.66 13.68 9.35
C TRP A 236 4.86 12.36 8.60
N ALA A 237 5.05 11.27 9.34
CA ALA A 237 5.26 9.95 8.75
C ALA A 237 4.07 9.52 7.86
N VAL A 238 2.84 9.74 8.31
CA VAL A 238 1.64 9.40 7.54
C VAL A 238 1.46 10.31 6.33
N LEU A 239 1.74 11.63 6.49
CA LEU A 239 1.65 12.62 5.41
C LEU A 239 2.80 12.51 4.39
N GLY A 240 3.82 11.69 4.64
CA GLY A 240 5.01 11.58 3.79
C GLY A 240 5.88 12.83 3.82
N MET A 241 5.89 13.55 4.95
CA MET A 241 6.66 14.77 5.17
C MET A 241 8.02 14.47 5.79
N GLN A 242 8.96 15.42 5.63
CA GLN A 242 10.23 15.35 6.32
C GLN A 242 10.10 15.85 7.78
N PRO A 243 10.83 15.26 8.73
CA PRO A 243 10.89 15.78 10.10
C PRO A 243 11.36 17.25 10.11
N GLY A 244 10.61 18.11 10.84
CA GLY A 244 10.93 19.55 10.96
C GLY A 244 10.19 20.44 9.97
N GLU A 245 9.35 19.91 9.08
CA GLU A 245 8.42 20.74 8.31
C GLU A 245 7.32 21.25 9.25
N ASP A 246 7.07 22.58 9.27
CA ASP A 246 6.03 23.19 10.10
C ASP A 246 4.63 22.83 9.56
N VAL A 247 3.86 22.11 10.39
CA VAL A 247 2.48 21.71 10.08
C VAL A 247 1.53 22.46 10.98
N LYS A 248 0.87 23.47 10.43
CA LYS A 248 -0.25 24.13 11.11
C LYS A 248 -1.51 23.30 10.89
N VAL A 249 -1.99 22.67 11.94
CA VAL A 249 -3.27 21.95 11.93
C VAL A 249 -4.37 22.84 12.47
N ARG A 250 -5.51 22.83 11.78
CA ARG A 250 -6.70 23.56 12.19
C ARG A 250 -7.35 22.88 13.39
N SER A 251 -7.77 23.66 14.39
CA SER A 251 -8.57 23.13 15.51
C SER A 251 -9.94 22.65 15.04
N VAL A 252 -10.51 21.71 15.78
CA VAL A 252 -11.87 21.19 15.54
C VAL A 252 -12.74 21.63 16.70
N ASP A 253 -13.68 22.52 16.39
CA ASP A 253 -14.58 23.12 17.40
C ASP A 253 -16.00 22.53 17.32
N THR A 254 -16.27 21.65 16.36
CA THR A 254 -17.57 21.01 16.17
C THR A 254 -17.66 19.70 16.95
N ASP A 255 -18.83 19.43 17.51
CA ASP A 255 -19.08 18.17 18.19
C ASP A 255 -19.14 17.00 17.21
N PRO A 256 -18.68 15.78 17.64
CA PRO A 256 -18.89 14.58 16.87
C PRO A 256 -20.40 14.36 16.63
N PRO A 257 -20.81 13.91 15.41
CA PRO A 257 -22.20 13.73 15.06
C PRO A 257 -22.86 12.61 15.91
N PRO A 258 -24.20 12.58 16.02
CA PRO A 258 -24.89 11.50 16.72
C PRO A 258 -24.62 10.14 16.07
N PRO A 259 -24.70 9.03 16.83
CA PRO A 259 -24.42 7.70 16.29
C PRO A 259 -25.50 7.33 15.25
N PRO A 260 -25.07 6.83 14.06
CA PRO A 260 -26.01 6.44 13.02
C PRO A 260 -26.79 5.18 13.39
N ASP A 261 -27.91 4.94 12.69
CA ASP A 261 -28.70 3.73 12.86
C ASP A 261 -27.94 2.48 12.38
N THR A 262 -27.66 1.56 13.31
CA THR A 262 -26.93 0.31 13.06
C THR A 262 -27.58 -0.58 12.01
N ALA A 263 -28.91 -0.65 11.99
CA ALA A 263 -29.62 -1.49 11.04
C ALA A 263 -29.46 -0.99 9.59
N ARG A 264 -29.24 0.31 9.42
CA ARG A 264 -28.99 0.95 8.13
C ARG A 264 -27.55 0.73 7.67
N LEU A 265 -26.58 0.88 8.58
CA LEU A 265 -25.16 0.68 8.31
C LEU A 265 -24.82 -0.76 7.92
N ALA A 266 -25.38 -1.73 8.64
CA ALA A 266 -25.18 -3.15 8.35
C ALA A 266 -25.67 -3.54 6.95
N ARG A 267 -26.68 -2.86 6.39
CA ARG A 267 -27.21 -3.16 5.06
C ARG A 267 -26.48 -2.44 3.92
N ALA A 268 -25.96 -1.25 4.14
CA ALA A 268 -25.40 -0.40 3.10
C ALA A 268 -23.88 -0.52 2.96
N GLY A 269 -23.14 -0.57 4.07
CA GLY A 269 -21.69 -0.41 4.06
C GLY A 269 -20.90 -1.67 3.69
N TRP A 270 -21.36 -2.81 4.11
CA TRP A 270 -20.60 -4.06 4.01
C TRP A 270 -20.38 -4.53 2.55
N ARG A 271 -21.39 -4.38 1.66
CA ARG A 271 -21.32 -4.91 0.28
C ARG A 271 -20.34 -4.14 -0.61
N GLU A 272 -19.97 -2.94 -0.22
CA GLU A 272 -19.06 -2.06 -0.98
C GLU A 272 -17.60 -2.17 -0.55
N ARG A 273 -17.30 -2.98 0.48
CA ARG A 273 -15.93 -3.11 0.97
C ARG A 273 -14.99 -3.70 -0.09
N PRO A 274 -13.87 -3.02 -0.39
CA PRO A 274 -12.95 -3.43 -1.44
C PRO A 274 -12.32 -4.81 -1.18
N GLU A 275 -12.16 -5.23 0.08
CA GLU A 275 -11.64 -6.55 0.46
C GLU A 275 -12.55 -7.70 -0.01
N LEU A 276 -13.88 -7.52 0.14
CA LEU A 276 -14.86 -8.50 -0.35
C LEU A 276 -14.88 -8.54 -1.88
N LYS A 277 -14.79 -7.37 -2.52
CA LYS A 277 -14.69 -7.26 -3.97
C LYS A 277 -13.44 -7.97 -4.50
N ALA A 278 -12.30 -7.81 -3.84
CA ALA A 278 -11.06 -8.51 -4.19
C ALA A 278 -11.23 -10.03 -4.17
N LEU A 279 -11.82 -10.59 -3.10
CA LEU A 279 -12.06 -12.04 -2.99
C LEU A 279 -13.02 -12.57 -4.06
N VAL A 280 -14.08 -11.81 -4.42
CA VAL A 280 -14.99 -12.19 -5.49
C VAL A 280 -14.27 -12.25 -6.84
N LEU A 281 -13.44 -11.25 -7.15
CA LEU A 281 -12.63 -11.19 -8.37
C LEU A 281 -11.56 -12.31 -8.39
N GLU A 282 -10.95 -12.60 -7.24
CA GLU A 282 -9.98 -13.69 -7.12
C GLU A 282 -10.62 -15.06 -7.37
N ARG A 283 -11.83 -15.29 -6.86
CA ARG A 283 -12.59 -16.51 -7.16
C ARG A 283 -12.87 -16.64 -8.67
N GLU A 284 -13.24 -15.55 -9.35
CA GLU A 284 -13.44 -15.56 -10.80
C GLU A 284 -12.12 -15.81 -11.56
N ALA A 285 -11.00 -15.24 -11.09
CA ALA A 285 -9.68 -15.51 -11.64
C ALA A 285 -9.34 -17.02 -11.57
N ARG A 286 -9.67 -17.73 -10.47
CA ARG A 286 -9.49 -19.18 -10.37
C ARG A 286 -10.36 -19.97 -11.36
N ARG A 287 -11.57 -19.49 -11.66
CA ARG A 287 -12.40 -20.09 -12.72
C ARG A 287 -11.75 -19.96 -14.10
N ARG A 288 -11.18 -18.78 -14.42
CA ARG A 288 -10.41 -18.59 -15.66
C ARG A 288 -9.16 -19.44 -15.71
N GLN A 289 -8.48 -19.63 -14.58
CA GLN A 289 -7.34 -20.55 -14.47
C GLN A 289 -7.75 -22.00 -14.80
N GLU A 290 -8.93 -22.47 -14.35
CA GLU A 290 -9.44 -23.80 -14.72
C GLU A 290 -9.69 -23.90 -16.22
N ALA A 291 -10.19 -22.83 -16.88
CA ALA A 291 -10.37 -22.78 -18.33
C ALA A 291 -9.03 -22.85 -19.07
N VAL A 292 -7.98 -22.20 -18.60
CA VAL A 292 -6.62 -22.31 -19.17
C VAL A 292 -6.14 -23.76 -19.11
N ILE A 293 -6.26 -24.42 -17.97
CA ILE A 293 -5.86 -25.85 -17.80
C ILE A 293 -6.70 -26.75 -18.69
N ALA A 294 -8.00 -26.47 -18.86
CA ALA A 294 -8.87 -27.22 -19.76
C ALA A 294 -8.42 -27.09 -21.22
N ALA A 295 -8.00 -25.90 -21.63
CA ALA A 295 -7.54 -25.61 -22.99
C ALA A 295 -6.16 -26.29 -23.28
N GLU A 296 -5.32 -26.53 -22.26
CA GLU A 296 -4.05 -27.27 -22.43
C GLU A 296 -4.24 -28.72 -22.90
N GLY A 297 -5.42 -29.29 -22.74
CA GLY A 297 -5.76 -30.63 -23.24
C GLY A 297 -6.29 -30.65 -24.66
N LYS A 298 -6.43 -29.51 -25.29
CA LYS A 298 -6.94 -29.39 -26.67
C LYS A 298 -5.77 -29.32 -27.66
N PRO A 299 -6.00 -29.64 -28.93
CA PRO A 299 -4.98 -29.44 -29.95
C PRO A 299 -4.52 -28.00 -30.03
N ARG A 300 -3.25 -27.77 -30.37
CA ARG A 300 -2.67 -26.46 -30.66
C ARG A 300 -2.16 -26.43 -32.09
N VAL A 301 -2.39 -25.35 -32.79
CA VAL A 301 -1.90 -25.12 -34.14
C VAL A 301 -1.00 -23.89 -34.14
N ASP A 302 0.24 -24.11 -34.54
CA ASP A 302 1.27 -23.07 -34.61
C ASP A 302 1.79 -22.94 -36.06
N LEU A 303 2.01 -21.71 -36.50
CA LEU A 303 2.77 -21.38 -37.71
C LEU A 303 4.22 -21.14 -37.30
N THR A 304 5.14 -21.86 -37.89
CA THR A 304 6.58 -21.65 -37.73
C THR A 304 7.21 -21.25 -39.05
N GLY A 305 7.93 -20.15 -39.06
CA GLY A 305 8.77 -19.72 -40.19
C GLY A 305 10.22 -19.68 -39.77
N ARG A 306 11.11 -20.12 -40.62
CA ARG A 306 12.55 -20.00 -40.45
C ARG A 306 13.17 -19.54 -41.74
N TRP A 307 14.04 -18.55 -41.66
CA TRP A 307 14.87 -18.13 -42.77
C TRP A 307 16.28 -17.82 -42.25
N GLY A 308 17.30 -18.35 -42.94
CA GLY A 308 18.67 -18.21 -42.50
C GLY A 308 19.65 -18.88 -43.43
N ARG A 309 20.83 -19.19 -42.91
CA ARG A 309 21.89 -19.90 -43.60
C ARG A 309 22.42 -21.05 -42.79
N GLN A 310 22.78 -22.11 -43.50
CA GLN A 310 23.35 -23.30 -42.89
C GLN A 310 24.58 -23.74 -43.70
N VAL A 311 25.78 -23.53 -43.15
CA VAL A 311 27.05 -23.75 -43.82
C VAL A 311 27.97 -24.68 -43.02
N ARG A 312 28.79 -25.42 -43.73
CA ARG A 312 29.82 -26.29 -43.09
C ARG A 312 31.12 -25.51 -42.83
N LEU A 313 31.44 -24.55 -43.69
CA LEU A 313 32.61 -23.63 -43.56
C LEU A 313 32.08 -22.24 -43.30
N ILE A 314 32.54 -21.59 -42.23
CA ILE A 314 32.04 -20.26 -41.80
C ILE A 314 32.30 -19.20 -42.85
N GLU A 315 33.31 -19.38 -43.68
CA GLU A 315 33.67 -18.50 -44.79
C GLU A 315 32.55 -18.32 -45.83
N ASN A 316 31.64 -19.32 -45.88
CA ASN A 316 30.51 -19.36 -46.81
C ASN A 316 29.23 -18.76 -46.23
N ILE A 317 29.27 -18.17 -45.02
CA ILE A 317 28.05 -17.69 -44.33
C ILE A 317 27.36 -16.56 -45.11
N ASP A 318 28.11 -15.82 -45.90
CA ASP A 318 27.59 -14.71 -46.73
C ASP A 318 27.12 -15.16 -48.13
N ASP A 319 27.32 -16.42 -48.51
CA ASP A 319 26.92 -16.93 -49.81
C ASP A 319 25.46 -17.31 -49.88
N PRO A 320 24.64 -16.63 -50.76
CA PRO A 320 23.21 -16.88 -50.92
C PRO A 320 22.84 -18.31 -51.35
N ARG A 321 23.78 -19.08 -51.87
CA ARG A 321 23.56 -20.47 -52.27
C ARG A 321 23.30 -21.40 -51.09
N PHE A 322 23.55 -20.94 -49.85
CA PHE A 322 23.33 -21.67 -48.64
C PHE A 322 22.12 -21.12 -47.85
N ASP A 323 21.22 -20.38 -48.50
CA ASP A 323 19.99 -19.94 -47.89
C ASP A 323 19.11 -21.17 -47.57
N ASP A 324 18.63 -21.20 -46.33
CA ASP A 324 17.73 -22.24 -45.79
C ASP A 324 16.46 -21.57 -45.29
N TRP A 325 15.32 -21.99 -45.74
CA TRP A 325 14.03 -21.51 -45.28
C TRP A 325 13.04 -22.65 -45.09
N LEU A 326 12.19 -22.49 -44.09
CA LEU A 326 11.11 -23.41 -43.77
C LEU A 326 9.87 -22.60 -43.37
N ILE A 327 8.70 -22.97 -43.90
CA ILE A 327 7.42 -22.56 -43.38
C ILE A 327 6.64 -23.81 -43.07
N SER A 328 6.21 -23.98 -41.80
CA SER A 328 5.43 -25.16 -41.35
C SER A 328 4.20 -24.70 -40.55
N VAL A 329 3.15 -25.49 -40.65
CA VAL A 329 2.01 -25.44 -39.74
C VAL A 329 2.03 -26.71 -38.91
N ASP A 330 2.27 -26.54 -37.64
CA ASP A 330 2.47 -27.64 -36.70
C ASP A 330 1.22 -27.82 -35.83
N VAL A 331 0.67 -29.03 -35.78
CA VAL A 331 -0.45 -29.39 -34.90
C VAL A 331 0.07 -30.27 -33.80
N SER A 332 -0.03 -29.82 -32.56
CA SER A 332 0.35 -30.62 -31.37
C SER A 332 -0.89 -30.88 -30.50
N TRP A 333 -1.06 -32.14 -30.10
CA TRP A 333 -2.16 -32.54 -29.23
C TRP A 333 -1.68 -33.49 -28.13
N PRO A 334 -1.69 -32.99 -26.85
CA PRO A 334 -1.27 -33.83 -25.72
C PRO A 334 -2.37 -34.83 -25.36
N ILE A 335 -2.32 -36.03 -25.96
CA ILE A 335 -3.30 -37.13 -25.76
C ILE A 335 -3.21 -37.66 -24.32
N PHE A 336 -2.00 -37.85 -23.81
CA PHE A 336 -1.74 -38.38 -22.47
C PHE A 336 -0.63 -37.60 -21.77
N ASP A 337 -0.85 -37.20 -20.53
CA ASP A 337 0.06 -36.34 -19.73
C ASP A 337 0.33 -36.90 -18.32
N GLY A 338 0.11 -38.20 -18.12
CA GLY A 338 0.34 -38.87 -16.83
C GLY A 338 -0.59 -38.39 -15.70
N GLY A 339 -1.71 -37.75 -16.03
CA GLY A 339 -2.65 -37.22 -15.03
C GLY A 339 -2.33 -35.78 -14.53
N ARG A 340 -1.31 -35.10 -15.09
CA ARG A 340 -0.88 -33.75 -14.70
C ARG A 340 -2.04 -32.74 -14.70
N ARG A 341 -2.83 -32.73 -15.78
CA ARG A 341 -4.01 -31.81 -15.88
C ARG A 341 -5.08 -32.11 -14.84
N ASN A 342 -5.30 -33.39 -14.51
CA ASN A 342 -6.26 -33.77 -13.48
C ASN A 342 -5.81 -33.25 -12.09
N GLY A 343 -4.51 -33.41 -11.77
CA GLY A 343 -3.93 -32.85 -10.56
C GLY A 343 -4.01 -31.33 -10.49
N GLN A 344 -3.70 -30.63 -11.59
CA GLN A 344 -3.83 -29.17 -11.67
C GLN A 344 -5.29 -28.71 -11.48
N ARG A 345 -6.27 -29.37 -12.10
CA ARG A 345 -7.70 -29.07 -11.90
C ARG A 345 -8.12 -29.30 -10.46
N ALA A 346 -7.68 -30.40 -9.84
CA ALA A 346 -7.98 -30.66 -8.43
C ALA A 346 -7.43 -29.55 -7.52
N GLN A 347 -6.20 -29.08 -7.76
CA GLN A 347 -5.62 -27.95 -7.03
C GLN A 347 -6.44 -26.66 -7.20
N VAL A 348 -6.81 -26.31 -8.44
CA VAL A 348 -7.59 -25.09 -8.69
C VAL A 348 -8.97 -25.15 -8.03
N ARG A 349 -9.65 -26.30 -8.10
CA ARG A 349 -10.96 -26.50 -7.41
C ARG A 349 -10.83 -26.42 -5.90
N ALA A 350 -9.77 -26.98 -5.32
CA ALA A 350 -9.52 -26.85 -3.89
C ALA A 350 -9.28 -25.37 -3.50
N ARG A 351 -8.52 -24.61 -4.29
CA ARG A 351 -8.31 -23.17 -4.08
C ARG A 351 -9.59 -22.36 -4.24
N GLN A 352 -10.45 -22.70 -5.21
CA GLN A 352 -11.79 -22.08 -5.34
C GLN A 352 -12.62 -22.31 -4.07
N ARG A 353 -12.63 -23.53 -3.54
CA ARG A 353 -13.33 -23.85 -2.30
C ARG A 353 -12.76 -23.10 -1.10
N GLN A 354 -11.44 -22.95 -1.00
CA GLN A 354 -10.79 -22.13 0.02
C GLN A 354 -11.26 -20.67 -0.06
N LEU A 355 -11.31 -20.08 -1.27
CA LEU A 355 -11.78 -18.70 -1.47
C LEU A 355 -13.27 -18.53 -1.13
N GLU A 356 -14.11 -19.52 -1.43
CA GLU A 356 -15.53 -19.50 -1.00
C GLU A 356 -15.66 -19.46 0.53
N LEU A 357 -14.87 -20.26 1.25
CA LEU A 357 -14.86 -20.24 2.71
C LEU A 357 -14.27 -18.95 3.27
N GLN A 358 -13.19 -18.42 2.65
CA GLN A 358 -12.61 -17.13 3.01
C GLN A 358 -13.60 -15.98 2.79
N LEU A 359 -14.41 -16.03 1.73
CA LEU A 359 -15.44 -15.03 1.46
C LEU A 359 -16.49 -15.02 2.56
N VAL A 360 -16.97 -16.19 2.98
CA VAL A 360 -17.93 -16.32 4.08
C VAL A 360 -17.34 -15.82 5.40
N ASP A 361 -16.08 -16.19 5.71
CA ASP A 361 -15.38 -15.76 6.91
C ASP A 361 -15.13 -14.26 6.92
N THR A 362 -14.71 -13.69 5.79
CA THR A 362 -14.48 -12.25 5.67
C THR A 362 -15.77 -11.45 5.76
N ASP A 363 -16.85 -11.96 5.17
CA ASP A 363 -18.19 -11.38 5.27
C ASP A 363 -18.65 -11.29 6.73
N LEU A 364 -18.52 -12.38 7.48
CA LEU A 364 -18.83 -12.41 8.90
C LEU A 364 -17.92 -11.46 9.70
N ARG A 365 -16.62 -11.45 9.41
CA ARG A 365 -15.65 -10.58 10.08
C ARG A 365 -15.96 -9.09 9.85
N VAL A 366 -16.32 -8.72 8.64
CA VAL A 366 -16.75 -7.35 8.31
C VAL A 366 -18.01 -6.96 9.08
N ALA A 367 -19.00 -7.85 9.17
CA ALA A 367 -20.19 -7.59 9.96
C ALA A 367 -19.86 -7.34 11.44
N LEU A 368 -18.99 -8.18 12.03
CA LEU A 368 -18.52 -8.01 13.41
C LEU A 368 -17.73 -6.72 13.62
N GLU A 369 -16.86 -6.37 12.66
CA GLU A 369 -16.07 -5.13 12.70
C GLU A 369 -16.97 -3.88 12.71
N VAL A 370 -18.01 -3.85 11.89
CA VAL A 370 -18.98 -2.75 11.86
C VAL A 370 -19.71 -2.65 13.21
N GLU A 371 -20.21 -3.75 13.76
CA GLU A 371 -20.89 -3.76 15.05
C GLU A 371 -19.95 -3.31 16.20
N GLN A 372 -18.70 -3.75 16.18
CA GLN A 372 -17.69 -3.31 17.14
C GLN A 372 -17.39 -1.82 17.00
N ALA A 373 -17.27 -1.30 15.77
CA ALA A 373 -17.00 0.11 15.52
C ALA A 373 -18.17 1.00 15.97
N VAL A 374 -19.41 0.59 15.72
CA VAL A 374 -20.61 1.30 16.20
C VAL A 374 -20.66 1.32 17.73
N THR A 375 -20.42 0.17 18.37
CA THR A 375 -20.39 0.07 19.83
C THR A 375 -19.30 0.93 20.44
N ALA A 376 -18.09 0.92 19.84
CA ALA A 376 -16.98 1.76 20.26
C ALA A 376 -17.32 3.24 20.13
N TYR A 377 -17.96 3.65 19.02
CA TYR A 377 -18.36 5.04 18.81
C TYR A 377 -19.41 5.49 19.81
N ARG A 378 -20.47 4.70 20.06
CA ARG A 378 -21.48 4.99 21.08
C ARG A 378 -20.84 5.12 22.48
N THR A 379 -19.92 4.24 22.82
CA THR A 379 -19.19 4.29 24.08
C THR A 379 -18.31 5.55 24.18
N ALA A 380 -17.66 5.96 23.09
CA ALA A 380 -16.85 7.17 23.06
C ALA A 380 -17.70 8.43 23.26
N LEU A 381 -18.88 8.50 22.62
CA LEU A 381 -19.84 9.61 22.84
C LEU A 381 -20.36 9.66 24.27
N ALA A 382 -20.71 8.51 24.86
CA ALA A 382 -21.14 8.44 26.27
C ALA A 382 -20.02 8.88 27.23
N ARG A 383 -18.77 8.51 26.95
CA ARG A 383 -17.60 8.97 27.72
C ARG A 383 -17.39 10.48 27.59
N LEU A 384 -17.55 11.03 26.39
CA LEU A 384 -17.45 12.48 26.16
C LEU A 384 -18.49 13.23 26.99
N GLU A 385 -19.73 12.79 26.98
CA GLU A 385 -20.79 13.40 27.77
C GLU A 385 -20.52 13.33 29.27
N ALA A 386 -20.11 12.17 29.79
CA ALA A 386 -19.74 11.98 31.18
C ALA A 386 -18.50 12.85 31.59
N ALA A 387 -17.50 12.95 30.70
CA ALA A 387 -16.33 13.78 30.95
C ALA A 387 -16.66 15.28 31.00
N ARG A 388 -17.57 15.76 30.16
CA ARG A 388 -18.07 17.14 30.20
C ARG A 388 -18.82 17.44 31.50
N GLN A 389 -19.68 16.54 31.93
CA GLN A 389 -20.36 16.69 33.23
C GLN A 389 -19.39 16.68 34.40
N ALA A 390 -18.37 15.79 34.38
CA ALA A 390 -17.33 15.77 35.39
C ALA A 390 -16.49 17.06 35.41
N GLN A 391 -16.19 17.63 34.22
CA GLN A 391 -15.47 18.91 34.10
C GLN A 391 -16.25 20.05 34.75
N VAL A 392 -17.56 20.17 34.46
CA VAL A 392 -18.42 21.19 35.05
C VAL A 392 -18.47 21.04 36.59
N ALA A 393 -18.65 19.81 37.08
CA ALA A 393 -18.71 19.54 38.52
C ALA A 393 -17.36 19.81 39.23
N ALA A 394 -16.23 19.46 38.59
CA ALA A 394 -14.89 19.70 39.14
C ALA A 394 -14.54 21.19 39.19
N HIS A 395 -14.94 21.96 38.15
CA HIS A 395 -14.80 23.43 38.13
C HIS A 395 -15.56 24.08 39.28
N GLU A 396 -16.82 23.69 39.51
CA GLU A 396 -17.62 24.21 40.60
C GLU A 396 -17.07 23.80 41.97
N ALA A 397 -16.59 22.56 42.13
CA ALA A 397 -15.96 22.06 43.36
C ALA A 397 -14.69 22.89 43.70
N ARG A 398 -13.88 23.21 42.70
CA ARG A 398 -12.70 24.10 42.91
C ARG A 398 -13.12 25.48 43.35
N ARG A 399 -14.14 26.09 42.70
CA ARG A 399 -14.64 27.39 43.06
C ARG A 399 -15.11 27.42 44.53
N VAL A 400 -15.90 26.43 44.95
CA VAL A 400 -16.43 26.33 46.31
C VAL A 400 -15.27 26.07 47.31
N ALA A 401 -14.30 25.19 47.02
CA ALA A 401 -13.17 24.95 47.89
C ALA A 401 -12.35 26.23 48.10
N GLY A 402 -12.14 27.04 47.07
CA GLY A 402 -11.46 28.32 47.17
C GLY A 402 -12.19 29.33 48.05
N GLU A 403 -13.52 29.45 47.92
CA GLU A 403 -14.36 30.30 48.75
C GLU A 403 -14.35 29.86 50.24
N MET A 404 -14.50 28.54 50.48
CA MET A 404 -14.45 27.99 51.83
C MET A 404 -13.09 28.21 52.52
N TYR A 405 -12.00 28.09 51.75
CA TYR A 405 -10.66 28.41 52.26
C TYR A 405 -10.52 29.87 52.63
N GLN A 406 -11.01 30.80 51.85
CA GLN A 406 -11.00 32.24 52.18
C GLN A 406 -11.81 32.55 53.42
N LEU A 407 -12.88 31.81 53.69
CA LEU A 407 -13.72 31.93 54.87
C LEU A 407 -13.19 31.19 56.10
N GLY A 408 -12.04 30.50 55.97
CA GLY A 408 -11.44 29.66 57.05
C GLY A 408 -12.20 28.35 57.31
N ALA A 409 -13.14 27.96 56.43
CA ALA A 409 -13.95 26.75 56.57
C ALA A 409 -13.35 25.50 55.87
N ALA A 410 -12.26 25.67 55.13
CA ALA A 410 -11.50 24.60 54.48
C ALA A 410 -9.97 24.86 54.66
N ILE A 411 -9.17 23.80 54.55
CA ILE A 411 -7.70 23.92 54.57
C ILE A 411 -7.14 24.05 53.16
N PHE A 412 -5.94 24.57 53.02
CA PHE A 412 -5.30 24.77 51.70
C PHE A 412 -5.13 23.48 50.92
N ALA A 413 -4.93 22.34 51.61
CA ALA A 413 -4.88 21.02 50.96
C ALA A 413 -6.16 20.65 50.20
N ASP A 414 -7.34 21.07 50.70
CA ASP A 414 -8.63 20.81 50.01
C ASP A 414 -8.71 21.58 48.72
N VAL A 415 -8.18 22.81 48.69
CA VAL A 415 -8.10 23.62 47.45
C VAL A 415 -7.18 22.99 46.44
N LEU A 416 -6.02 22.50 46.86
CA LEU A 416 -5.07 21.81 45.98
C LEU A 416 -5.65 20.50 45.43
N ASP A 417 -6.42 19.75 46.23
CA ASP A 417 -7.07 18.52 45.78
C ASP A 417 -8.18 18.83 44.76
N ALA A 418 -9.00 19.85 45.01
CA ALA A 418 -10.04 20.29 44.09
C ALA A 418 -9.45 20.78 42.77
N GLN A 419 -8.34 21.53 42.78
CA GLN A 419 -7.59 21.96 41.60
C GLN A 419 -7.06 20.76 40.79
N ARG A 420 -6.47 19.76 41.44
CA ARG A 420 -5.96 18.56 40.79
C ARG A 420 -7.09 17.80 40.05
N ARG A 421 -8.26 17.68 40.68
CA ARG A 421 -9.42 17.03 40.10
C ARG A 421 -9.97 17.81 38.90
N GLU A 422 -9.97 19.13 38.95
CA GLU A 422 -10.38 19.97 37.84
C GLU A 422 -9.49 19.78 36.62
N VAL A 423 -8.15 19.84 36.78
CA VAL A 423 -7.20 19.62 35.70
C VAL A 423 -7.35 18.21 35.10
N GLN A 424 -7.49 17.21 35.97
CA GLN A 424 -7.73 15.84 35.49
C GLN A 424 -9.02 15.75 34.67
N ALA A 425 -10.11 16.36 35.13
CA ALA A 425 -11.38 16.38 34.42
C ALA A 425 -11.29 17.14 33.08
N GLU A 426 -10.51 18.23 33.01
CA GLU A 426 -10.25 18.96 31.77
C GLU A 426 -9.45 18.12 30.75
N VAL A 427 -8.38 17.45 31.19
CA VAL A 427 -7.58 16.55 30.35
C VAL A 427 -8.43 15.39 29.85
N ASP A 428 -9.25 14.79 30.73
CA ASP A 428 -10.15 13.69 30.36
C ASP A 428 -11.23 14.14 29.37
N ALA A 429 -11.74 15.35 29.47
CA ALA A 429 -12.71 15.91 28.53
C ALA A 429 -12.07 16.11 27.13
N VAL A 430 -10.85 16.66 27.08
CA VAL A 430 -10.08 16.79 25.83
C VAL A 430 -9.82 15.44 25.19
N ALA A 431 -9.33 14.49 25.95
CA ALA A 431 -9.04 13.13 25.46
C ALA A 431 -10.32 12.45 24.95
N SER A 432 -11.42 12.57 25.68
CA SER A 432 -12.72 11.98 25.30
C SER A 432 -13.28 12.60 24.01
N PHE A 433 -13.12 13.91 23.84
CA PHE A 433 -13.54 14.62 22.61
C PHE A 433 -12.85 14.09 21.37
N PHE A 434 -11.52 14.05 21.37
CA PHE A 434 -10.77 13.57 20.21
C PHE A 434 -10.88 12.05 20.01
N ASN A 435 -11.02 11.28 21.09
CA ASN A 435 -11.29 9.84 20.99
C ASN A 435 -12.65 9.55 20.33
N ALA A 436 -13.66 10.39 20.52
CA ALA A 436 -14.93 10.27 19.82
C ALA A 436 -14.77 10.51 18.31
N TRP A 437 -13.98 11.48 17.89
CA TRP A 437 -13.65 11.72 16.48
C TRP A 437 -12.82 10.57 15.85
N ILE A 438 -11.88 10.00 16.59
CA ILE A 438 -11.11 8.83 16.16
C ILE A 438 -12.03 7.61 15.99
N ALA A 439 -12.96 7.41 16.93
CA ALA A 439 -13.92 6.33 16.84
C ALA A 439 -14.90 6.53 15.66
N ALA A 440 -15.27 7.76 15.35
CA ALA A 440 -16.03 8.12 14.15
C ALA A 440 -15.25 7.78 12.87
N ALA A 441 -13.96 8.13 12.81
CA ALA A 441 -13.11 7.80 11.66
C ALA A 441 -12.97 6.26 11.46
N ARG A 442 -12.83 5.50 12.55
CA ARG A 442 -12.81 4.03 12.51
C ARG A 442 -14.13 3.44 12.01
N LEU A 443 -15.26 4.03 12.43
CA LEU A 443 -16.58 3.62 11.94
C LEU A 443 -16.72 3.88 10.44
N ALA A 444 -16.27 5.02 9.95
CA ALA A 444 -16.26 5.32 8.52
C ALA A 444 -15.48 4.25 7.74
N ARG A 445 -14.26 3.90 8.18
CA ARG A 445 -13.45 2.85 7.56
C ARG A 445 -14.13 1.48 7.63
N ALA A 446 -14.74 1.13 8.76
CA ALA A 446 -15.44 -0.13 8.94
C ALA A 446 -16.60 -0.32 7.95
N VAL A 447 -17.28 0.76 7.56
CA VAL A 447 -18.31 0.74 6.51
C VAL A 447 -17.77 0.95 5.09
N GLY A 448 -16.43 0.98 4.91
CA GLY A 448 -15.80 1.07 3.60
C GLY A 448 -15.75 2.49 3.03
N ARG A 449 -15.77 3.51 3.86
CA ARG A 449 -15.72 4.93 3.45
C ARG A 449 -14.48 5.64 4.01
N SER A 450 -14.06 6.69 3.32
CA SER A 450 -13.00 7.56 3.83
C SER A 450 -13.53 8.46 4.95
N PRO A 451 -12.76 8.70 6.04
CA PRO A 451 -13.21 9.53 7.16
C PRO A 451 -13.59 10.97 6.79
N ASP A 452 -12.89 11.58 5.84
CA ASP A 452 -13.16 12.94 5.36
C ASP A 452 -14.44 13.03 4.52
N GLU A 453 -14.79 11.97 3.78
CA GLU A 453 -16.03 11.87 3.00
C GLU A 453 -17.23 11.54 3.88
N ALA A 454 -17.03 10.72 4.93
CA ALA A 454 -18.11 10.24 5.78
C ALA A 454 -18.72 11.32 6.68
N TRP A 455 -17.87 12.24 7.16
CA TRP A 455 -18.23 13.26 8.17
C TRP A 455 -18.10 14.70 7.66
N GLY A 456 -17.95 14.92 6.36
CA GLY A 456 -17.97 16.24 5.72
C GLY A 456 -19.38 16.85 5.73
N PRO A 457 -19.53 18.13 5.28
CA PRO A 457 -20.82 18.83 5.27
C PRO A 457 -21.91 18.15 4.43
N PHE A 458 -21.55 17.14 3.64
CA PHE A 458 -22.45 16.27 2.87
C PHE A 458 -22.27 14.80 3.27
N GLY A 459 -21.89 14.54 4.53
CA GLY A 459 -21.62 13.19 5.01
C GLY A 459 -22.86 12.29 4.94
N TRP A 460 -22.80 11.25 4.13
CA TRP A 460 -23.89 10.27 3.94
C TRP A 460 -24.32 9.54 5.23
N LEU A 461 -23.49 9.57 6.29
CA LEU A 461 -23.85 9.03 7.61
C LEU A 461 -24.86 9.92 8.36
N LEU A 462 -25.08 11.16 7.88
CA LEU A 462 -26.03 12.11 8.45
C LEU A 462 -27.40 12.06 7.74
N GLU A 463 -27.50 11.46 6.54
CA GLU A 463 -28.73 11.16 5.80
C GLU A 463 -29.33 9.80 6.19
#